data_3e79ca6a28cfef42dc0eb26ac4c9e6f3
#
_entry.id   3e79ca6a28cfef42dc0eb26ac4c9e6f3
#
_cell.length_a   1.000
_cell.length_b   1.000
_cell.length_c   1.000
_cell.angle_alpha   90.00
_cell.angle_beta   90.00
_cell.angle_gamma   90.00
#
_symmetry.space_group_name_H-M   'P 1'
#
loop_
_entity.id
_entity.type
_entity.pdbx_description
1 polymer ?
#
loop_
_entity_poly.entity_id
_entity_poly.type
_entity_poly.pdbx_seq_one_letter_code
_entity_poly.pdbx_strand_id
1 'polypeptide(L)'
;IMTYKDYEINLDELLSSPTELSPAVYQYYKNLQNRTIIINEQITADIVESVMLPLIEMDNDGTGKPITIRLSTVGGSLFDGITLCDVIDGLKTKTTIIVQTYAYSMGGIILMAGYNNPNVKKICYKHSTALLHAGSTYLEGNSTSVKDQFHFNQKFEQKLKDYTLSHSKITEEEYDSMERYE
;
A
#
# COMPACT_ATOMS: atom_id res chain seq x y z
N ILE A 1 8.50 18.44 24.09
CA ILE A 1 8.26 17.52 22.95
C ILE A 1 6.76 17.59 22.74
N MET A 2 6.32 18.29 21.66
CA MET A 2 4.92 18.31 21.24
C MET A 2 4.54 16.90 20.80
N THR A 3 3.46 16.38 21.33
CA THR A 3 2.89 15.09 20.90
C THR A 3 1.76 15.35 19.91
N TYR A 4 1.43 14.40 19.05
CA TYR A 4 0.32 14.50 18.09
C TYR A 4 -1.04 14.88 18.75
N LYS A 5 -1.20 14.63 20.04
CA LYS A 5 -2.38 15.06 20.82
C LYS A 5 -2.49 16.57 20.97
N ASP A 6 -1.41 17.32 20.75
CA ASP A 6 -1.40 18.78 20.84
C ASP A 6 -1.92 19.44 19.55
N TYR A 7 -2.13 18.66 18.49
CA TYR A 7 -2.75 19.04 17.22
C TYR A 7 -4.09 18.33 17.04
N GLU A 8 -5.00 18.47 18.00
CA GLU A 8 -6.38 18.04 17.76
C GLU A 8 -7.00 18.93 16.68
N ILE A 9 -6.80 18.52 15.41
CA ILE A 9 -7.64 19.01 14.33
C ILE A 9 -9.05 18.46 14.63
N ASN A 10 -9.94 19.33 15.02
CA ASN A 10 -11.34 18.97 15.16
C ASN A 10 -11.91 18.73 13.76
N LEU A 11 -11.86 17.47 13.31
CA LEU A 11 -12.36 17.08 11.99
C LEU A 11 -13.84 17.43 11.80
N ASP A 12 -14.63 17.41 12.88
CA ASP A 12 -16.03 17.77 12.82
C ASP A 12 -16.20 19.28 12.55
N GLU A 13 -15.35 20.12 13.14
CA GLU A 13 -15.33 21.56 12.88
C GLU A 13 -14.85 21.85 11.46
N LEU A 14 -13.75 21.23 11.01
CA LEU A 14 -13.23 21.37 9.66
C LEU A 14 -14.27 20.94 8.62
N LEU A 15 -14.99 19.85 8.85
CA LEU A 15 -16.02 19.33 7.96
C LEU A 15 -17.34 20.11 8.03
N SER A 16 -17.57 20.89 9.09
CA SER A 16 -18.75 21.77 9.20
C SER A 16 -18.65 23.02 8.33
N SER A 17 -17.45 23.41 7.89
CA SER A 17 -17.19 24.55 6.99
C SER A 17 -16.71 24.10 5.59
N PRO A 18 -17.50 23.31 4.85
CA PRO A 18 -17.05 22.68 3.61
C PRO A 18 -16.74 23.65 2.46
N THR A 19 -17.13 24.89 2.56
CA THR A 19 -16.87 25.92 1.54
C THR A 19 -15.41 26.37 1.45
N GLU A 20 -14.63 26.09 2.47
CA GLU A 20 -13.18 26.40 2.52
C GLU A 20 -12.30 25.27 2.01
N LEU A 21 -12.86 24.07 1.84
CA LEU A 21 -12.13 22.89 1.39
C LEU A 21 -12.43 22.56 -0.08
N SER A 22 -11.41 22.16 -0.83
CA SER A 22 -11.66 21.53 -2.13
C SER A 22 -12.42 20.20 -1.93
N PRO A 23 -13.26 19.77 -2.90
CA PRO A 23 -14.00 18.52 -2.79
C PRO A 23 -13.10 17.30 -2.49
N ALA A 24 -11.90 17.27 -3.06
CA ALA A 24 -10.94 16.20 -2.83
C ALA A 24 -10.41 16.17 -1.39
N VAL A 25 -10.06 17.34 -0.85
CA VAL A 25 -9.59 17.48 0.53
C VAL A 25 -10.70 17.14 1.52
N TYR A 26 -11.93 17.62 1.28
CA TYR A 26 -13.10 17.26 2.09
C TYR A 26 -13.30 15.74 2.11
N GLN A 27 -13.27 15.10 0.92
CA GLN A 27 -13.47 13.65 0.81
C GLN A 27 -12.34 12.88 1.50
N TYR A 28 -11.09 13.36 1.42
CA TYR A 28 -9.96 12.75 2.12
C TYR A 28 -10.19 12.71 3.64
N TYR A 29 -10.47 13.85 4.27
CA TYR A 29 -10.75 13.90 5.70
C TYR A 29 -12.00 13.11 6.11
N LYS A 30 -13.04 13.15 5.27
CA LYS A 30 -14.25 12.34 5.50
C LYS A 30 -13.97 10.85 5.51
N ASN A 31 -13.08 10.39 4.65
CA ASN A 31 -12.64 9.00 4.64
C ASN A 31 -11.83 8.66 5.89
N LEU A 32 -10.88 9.51 6.30
CA LEU A 32 -10.12 9.32 7.53
C LEU A 32 -11.03 9.24 8.76
N GLN A 33 -12.01 10.14 8.88
CA GLN A 33 -13.02 10.13 9.95
C GLN A 33 -13.77 8.78 9.99
N ASN A 34 -14.03 8.18 8.82
CA ASN A 34 -14.65 6.86 8.70
C ASN A 34 -13.64 5.70 8.73
N ARG A 35 -12.40 5.96 9.18
CA ARG A 35 -11.32 4.95 9.24
C ARG A 35 -11.11 4.23 7.91
N THR A 36 -11.20 5.00 6.84
CA THR A 36 -11.03 4.51 5.47
C THR A 36 -9.82 5.17 4.82
N ILE A 37 -8.87 4.36 4.40
CA ILE A 37 -7.69 4.75 3.62
C ILE A 37 -7.96 4.46 2.15
N ILE A 38 -7.65 5.40 1.28
CA ILE A 38 -7.82 5.22 -0.17
C ILE A 38 -6.44 5.21 -0.83
N ILE A 39 -6.19 4.17 -1.60
CA ILE A 39 -5.00 4.02 -2.47
C ILE A 39 -5.52 3.94 -3.90
N ASN A 40 -5.65 5.08 -4.56
CA ASN A 40 -6.19 5.19 -5.92
C ASN A 40 -5.25 5.91 -6.89
N GLU A 41 -4.00 6.08 -6.50
CA GLU A 41 -2.96 6.73 -7.28
C GLU A 41 -1.77 5.79 -7.49
N GLN A 42 -0.79 6.23 -8.26
CA GLN A 42 0.48 5.54 -8.39
C GLN A 42 1.19 5.49 -7.04
N ILE A 43 1.82 4.36 -6.74
CA ILE A 43 2.60 4.21 -5.51
C ILE A 43 3.90 5.01 -5.64
N THR A 44 4.04 6.02 -4.79
CA THR A 44 5.18 6.92 -4.70
C THR A 44 5.54 7.15 -3.23
N ALA A 45 6.57 7.92 -2.94
CA ALA A 45 6.94 8.28 -1.57
C ALA A 45 5.83 9.01 -0.79
N ASP A 46 4.87 9.62 -1.49
CA ASP A 46 3.75 10.35 -0.87
C ASP A 46 2.81 9.43 -0.08
N ILE A 47 2.84 8.10 -0.35
CA ILE A 47 2.05 7.14 0.44
C ILE A 47 2.47 7.08 1.91
N VAL A 48 3.67 7.54 2.27
CA VAL A 48 4.10 7.59 3.66
C VAL A 48 3.16 8.48 4.45
N GLU A 49 2.90 9.69 3.97
CA GLU A 49 2.04 10.66 4.66
C GLU A 49 0.56 10.38 4.44
N SER A 50 0.16 10.06 3.21
CA SER A 50 -1.26 9.92 2.85
C SER A 50 -1.88 8.59 3.26
N VAL A 51 -1.08 7.54 3.46
CA VAL A 51 -1.53 6.17 3.72
C VAL A 51 -0.90 5.59 4.98
N MET A 52 0.44 5.51 5.06
CA MET A 52 1.09 4.77 6.14
C MET A 52 0.91 5.42 7.50
N LEU A 53 1.14 6.73 7.62
CA LEU A 53 0.96 7.42 8.91
C LEU A 53 -0.48 7.35 9.43
N PRO A 54 -1.52 7.69 8.65
CA PRO A 54 -2.90 7.52 9.09
C PRO A 54 -3.25 6.07 9.46
N LEU A 55 -2.72 5.09 8.72
CA LEU A 55 -2.95 3.68 9.00
C LEU A 55 -2.34 3.27 10.35
N ILE A 56 -1.10 3.67 10.62
CA ILE A 56 -0.40 3.44 11.87
C ILE A 56 -1.12 4.13 13.05
N GLU A 57 -1.60 5.35 12.85
CA GLU A 57 -2.37 6.08 13.87
C GLU A 57 -3.67 5.35 14.22
N MET A 58 -4.42 4.94 13.19
CA MET A 58 -5.66 4.18 13.38
C MET A 58 -5.43 2.84 14.08
N ASP A 59 -4.31 2.17 13.79
CA ASP A 59 -3.96 0.90 14.42
C ASP A 59 -3.58 1.05 15.90
N ASN A 60 -3.08 2.21 16.30
CA ASN A 60 -2.58 2.49 17.65
C ASN A 60 -3.47 3.44 18.48
N ASP A 61 -4.63 3.88 17.98
CA ASP A 61 -5.52 4.83 18.67
C ASP A 61 -6.26 4.24 19.90
N GLY A 62 -6.10 2.95 20.13
CA GLY A 62 -6.71 2.24 21.26
C GLY A 62 -8.22 1.98 21.12
N THR A 63 -8.87 2.40 20.02
CA THR A 63 -10.31 2.20 19.83
C THR A 63 -10.68 0.79 19.41
N GLY A 64 -9.78 0.08 18.74
CA GLY A 64 -10.02 -1.22 18.15
C GLY A 64 -11.09 -1.24 17.04
N LYS A 65 -11.54 -0.06 16.58
CA LYS A 65 -12.54 0.05 15.50
C LYS A 65 -11.93 -0.42 14.18
N PRO A 66 -12.68 -1.14 13.34
CA PRO A 66 -12.17 -1.67 12.08
C PRO A 66 -11.65 -0.57 11.13
N ILE A 67 -10.64 -0.93 10.34
CA ILE A 67 -10.06 -0.08 9.29
C ILE A 67 -10.46 -0.64 7.92
N THR A 68 -10.70 0.23 6.96
CA THR A 68 -10.93 -0.15 5.56
C THR A 68 -9.83 0.46 4.68
N ILE A 69 -9.19 -0.35 3.86
CA ILE A 69 -8.27 0.10 2.79
C ILE A 69 -8.96 -0.15 1.45
N ARG A 70 -9.20 0.92 0.68
CA ARG A 70 -9.73 0.83 -0.69
C ARG A 70 -8.59 0.92 -1.67
N LEU A 71 -8.36 -0.14 -2.42
CA LEU A 71 -7.22 -0.30 -3.33
C LEU A 71 -7.69 -0.27 -4.79
N SER A 72 -7.11 0.66 -5.56
CA SER A 72 -7.32 0.78 -7.00
C SER A 72 -6.11 1.47 -7.62
N THR A 73 -4.98 0.77 -7.80
CA THR A 73 -3.71 1.36 -8.24
C THR A 73 -3.06 0.56 -9.36
N VAL A 74 -2.39 1.28 -10.25
CA VAL A 74 -1.53 0.70 -11.30
C VAL A 74 -0.18 0.20 -10.75
N GLY A 75 0.10 0.44 -9.46
CA GLY A 75 1.39 0.15 -8.87
C GLY A 75 2.34 1.34 -8.89
N GLY A 76 3.64 1.10 -8.85
CA GLY A 76 4.66 2.15 -8.83
C GLY A 76 5.91 1.74 -8.05
N SER A 77 6.42 2.61 -7.18
CA SER A 77 7.64 2.38 -6.41
C SER A 77 7.59 1.09 -5.60
N LEU A 78 8.53 0.20 -5.87
CA LEU A 78 8.65 -1.06 -5.15
C LEU A 78 9.08 -0.84 -3.70
N PHE A 79 9.95 0.15 -3.44
CA PHE A 79 10.44 0.44 -2.08
C PHE A 79 9.33 0.96 -1.17
N ASP A 80 8.58 1.94 -1.64
CA ASP A 80 7.50 2.53 -0.87
C ASP A 80 6.37 1.52 -0.67
N GLY A 81 6.07 0.75 -1.72
CA GLY A 81 5.03 -0.28 -1.66
C GLY A 81 5.36 -1.43 -0.71
N ILE A 82 6.61 -1.94 -0.70
CA ILE A 82 6.98 -3.03 0.24
C ILE A 82 6.97 -2.53 1.69
N THR A 83 7.34 -1.28 1.92
CA THR A 83 7.24 -0.68 3.26
C THR A 83 5.79 -0.60 3.74
N LEU A 84 4.85 -0.26 2.84
CA LEU A 84 3.43 -0.33 3.15
C LEU A 84 2.96 -1.77 3.44
N CYS A 85 3.50 -2.76 2.72
CA CYS A 85 3.23 -4.16 3.00
C CYS A 85 3.65 -4.55 4.43
N ASP A 86 4.85 -4.13 4.86
CA ASP A 86 5.33 -4.38 6.23
C ASP A 86 4.39 -3.77 7.28
N VAL A 87 3.86 -2.56 7.03
CA VAL A 87 2.86 -1.93 7.90
C VAL A 87 1.58 -2.76 7.98
N ILE A 88 1.07 -3.21 6.82
CA ILE A 88 -0.17 -4.02 6.75
C ILE A 88 0.03 -5.38 7.42
N ASP A 89 1.18 -6.02 7.24
CA ASP A 89 1.50 -7.30 7.87
C ASP A 89 1.54 -7.19 9.40
N GLY A 90 1.92 -6.03 9.93
CA GLY A 90 2.01 -5.75 11.36
C GLY A 90 0.71 -5.28 12.03
N LEU A 91 -0.39 -5.08 11.32
CA LEU A 91 -1.63 -4.52 11.87
C LEU A 91 -2.24 -5.41 12.95
N LYS A 92 -2.60 -4.78 14.06
CA LYS A 92 -3.29 -5.39 15.21
C LYS A 92 -4.81 -5.23 15.13
N THR A 93 -5.25 -4.18 14.44
CA THR A 93 -6.66 -3.82 14.26
C THR A 93 -7.26 -4.58 13.09
N LYS A 94 -8.52 -5.01 13.21
CA LYS A 94 -9.25 -5.65 12.12
C LYS A 94 -9.30 -4.73 10.92
N THR A 95 -8.69 -5.15 9.82
CA THR A 95 -8.57 -4.36 8.60
C THR A 95 -9.12 -5.13 7.41
N THR A 96 -9.87 -4.44 6.55
CA THR A 96 -10.37 -5.00 5.30
C THR A 96 -9.76 -4.25 4.12
N ILE A 97 -9.02 -4.95 3.26
CA ILE A 97 -8.55 -4.44 1.96
C ILE A 97 -9.61 -4.76 0.92
N ILE A 98 -10.09 -3.74 0.20
CA ILE A 98 -11.12 -3.87 -0.83
C ILE A 98 -10.53 -3.44 -2.17
N VAL A 99 -10.34 -4.37 -3.09
CA VAL A 99 -9.98 -4.04 -4.49
C VAL A 99 -11.23 -3.61 -5.22
N GLN A 100 -11.25 -2.34 -5.64
CA GLN A 100 -12.42 -1.74 -6.29
C GLN A 100 -12.39 -1.94 -7.80
N THR A 101 -11.27 -1.63 -8.44
CA THR A 101 -11.13 -1.69 -9.90
C THR A 101 -9.96 -2.58 -10.30
N TYR A 102 -8.75 -2.23 -9.88
CA TYR A 102 -7.54 -2.98 -10.22
C TYR A 102 -6.48 -2.88 -9.12
N ALA A 103 -5.62 -3.88 -9.07
CA ALA A 103 -4.42 -3.92 -8.23
C ALA A 103 -3.27 -4.47 -9.09
N TYR A 104 -2.54 -3.57 -9.77
CA TYR A 104 -1.53 -3.96 -10.74
C TYR A 104 -0.12 -3.74 -10.20
N SER A 105 0.83 -4.57 -10.66
CA SER A 105 2.25 -4.44 -10.31
C SER A 105 2.43 -4.39 -8.78
N MET A 106 3.04 -3.35 -8.23
CA MET A 106 3.16 -3.15 -6.77
C MET A 106 1.79 -3.16 -6.06
N GLY A 107 0.71 -2.75 -6.73
CA GLY A 107 -0.65 -2.86 -6.18
C GLY A 107 -1.09 -4.32 -5.95
N GLY A 108 -0.65 -5.24 -6.81
CA GLY A 108 -0.84 -6.67 -6.63
C GLY A 108 -0.08 -7.22 -5.42
N ILE A 109 1.15 -6.74 -5.18
CA ILE A 109 1.95 -7.09 -4.00
C ILE A 109 1.28 -6.54 -2.71
N ILE A 110 0.81 -5.29 -2.73
CA ILE A 110 0.05 -4.70 -1.61
C ILE A 110 -1.23 -5.50 -1.32
N LEU A 111 -1.90 -6.02 -2.34
CA LEU A 111 -3.06 -6.89 -2.15
C LEU A 111 -2.69 -8.19 -1.40
N MET A 112 -1.47 -8.69 -1.56
CA MET A 112 -1.01 -9.88 -0.84
C MET A 112 -0.69 -9.59 0.63
N ALA A 113 -0.33 -8.34 0.98
CA ALA A 113 0.01 -7.96 2.34
C ALA A 113 -1.06 -8.38 3.35
N GLY A 114 -0.65 -8.77 4.53
CA GLY A 114 -1.54 -9.32 5.55
C GLY A 114 -2.06 -10.74 5.25
N TYR A 115 -1.45 -11.47 4.30
CA TYR A 115 -1.86 -12.86 4.01
C TYR A 115 -1.83 -13.77 5.22
N ASN A 116 -0.79 -13.65 6.03
CA ASN A 116 -0.59 -14.44 7.25
C ASN A 116 -1.14 -13.74 8.50
N ASN A 117 -1.73 -12.53 8.38
CA ASN A 117 -2.27 -11.79 9.50
C ASN A 117 -3.78 -12.05 9.66
N PRO A 118 -4.23 -12.68 10.77
CA PRO A 118 -5.63 -13.01 10.98
C PRO A 118 -6.54 -11.78 11.12
N ASN A 119 -5.97 -10.60 11.33
CA ASN A 119 -6.72 -9.34 11.40
C ASN A 119 -6.99 -8.74 10.01
N VAL A 120 -6.32 -9.21 8.96
CA VAL A 120 -6.43 -8.63 7.61
C VAL A 120 -7.32 -9.51 6.73
N LYS A 121 -8.44 -8.95 6.26
CA LYS A 121 -9.37 -9.57 5.32
C LYS A 121 -9.26 -8.89 3.96
N LYS A 122 -9.43 -9.65 2.90
CA LYS A 122 -9.42 -9.17 1.51
C LYS A 122 -10.74 -9.41 0.83
N ILE A 123 -11.20 -8.41 0.09
CA ILE A 123 -12.43 -8.45 -0.71
C ILE A 123 -12.09 -7.88 -2.10
N CYS A 124 -12.51 -8.57 -3.15
CA CYS A 124 -12.42 -8.09 -4.52
C CYS A 124 -13.83 -7.90 -5.08
N TYR A 125 -14.06 -6.77 -5.75
CA TYR A 125 -15.32 -6.61 -6.49
C TYR A 125 -15.35 -7.55 -7.68
N LYS A 126 -16.54 -7.93 -8.12
CA LYS A 126 -16.77 -8.95 -9.17
C LYS A 126 -15.95 -8.69 -10.45
N HIS A 127 -15.76 -7.44 -10.80
CA HIS A 127 -15.08 -7.02 -12.04
C HIS A 127 -13.72 -6.40 -11.77
N SER A 128 -13.21 -6.47 -10.53
CA SER A 128 -11.86 -6.05 -10.24
C SER A 128 -10.85 -7.06 -10.75
N THR A 129 -9.65 -6.56 -11.08
CA THR A 129 -8.55 -7.37 -11.59
C THR A 129 -7.29 -7.15 -10.80
N ALA A 130 -6.47 -8.19 -10.69
CA ALA A 130 -5.12 -8.09 -10.15
C ALA A 130 -4.13 -8.57 -11.21
N LEU A 131 -2.97 -7.93 -11.30
CA LEU A 131 -1.92 -8.27 -12.26
C LEU A 131 -0.56 -8.15 -11.59
N LEU A 132 0.24 -9.19 -11.75
CA LEU A 132 1.66 -9.19 -11.45
C LEU A 132 2.42 -9.29 -12.76
N HIS A 133 3.51 -8.55 -12.86
CA HIS A 133 4.44 -8.60 -13.99
C HIS A 133 5.85 -8.31 -13.49
N ALA A 134 6.86 -8.67 -14.29
CA ALA A 134 8.24 -8.30 -14.01
C ALA A 134 8.38 -6.78 -13.97
N GLY A 135 9.19 -6.29 -13.05
CA GLY A 135 9.48 -4.86 -12.94
C GLY A 135 10.43 -4.39 -14.03
N SER A 136 10.34 -3.12 -14.43
CA SER A 136 11.34 -2.48 -15.27
C SER A 136 12.30 -1.65 -14.43
N THR A 137 13.58 -1.70 -14.77
CA THR A 137 14.64 -0.95 -14.08
C THR A 137 15.42 -0.11 -15.08
N TYR A 138 15.67 1.15 -14.70
CA TYR A 138 16.59 2.01 -15.42
C TYR A 138 17.88 2.17 -14.62
N LEU A 139 19.03 1.92 -15.28
CA LEU A 139 20.36 2.01 -14.66
C LEU A 139 21.14 3.13 -15.34
N GLU A 140 21.70 4.04 -14.55
CA GLU A 140 22.47 5.18 -15.06
C GLU A 140 23.70 5.46 -14.21
N GLY A 141 24.77 5.93 -14.86
CA GLY A 141 26.02 6.31 -14.21
C GLY A 141 27.24 5.71 -14.85
N ASN A 142 28.38 5.78 -14.14
CA ASN A 142 29.61 5.10 -14.57
C ASN A 142 29.51 3.58 -14.39
N SER A 143 30.46 2.84 -14.95
CA SER A 143 30.44 1.36 -14.96
C SER A 143 30.37 0.72 -13.55
N THR A 144 30.94 1.34 -12.54
CA THR A 144 30.88 0.86 -11.16
C THR A 144 29.50 1.10 -10.58
N SER A 145 28.97 2.32 -10.71
CA SER A 145 27.62 2.67 -10.25
C SER A 145 26.55 1.79 -10.87
N VAL A 146 26.61 1.53 -12.17
CA VAL A 146 25.67 0.65 -12.87
C VAL A 146 25.74 -0.78 -12.35
N LYS A 147 26.92 -1.32 -12.07
CA LYS A 147 27.08 -2.67 -11.47
C LYS A 147 26.49 -2.72 -10.06
N ASP A 148 26.74 -1.71 -9.24
CA ASP A 148 26.23 -1.67 -7.87
C ASP A 148 24.69 -1.57 -7.87
N GLN A 149 24.10 -0.73 -8.73
CA GLN A 149 22.66 -0.64 -8.91
C GLN A 149 22.06 -1.97 -9.40
N PHE A 150 22.69 -2.63 -10.35
CA PHE A 150 22.25 -3.94 -10.84
C PHE A 150 22.23 -4.99 -9.73
N HIS A 151 23.32 -5.12 -8.96
CA HIS A 151 23.37 -6.06 -7.84
C HIS A 151 22.37 -5.73 -6.73
N PHE A 152 22.12 -4.45 -6.47
CA PHE A 152 21.11 -4.02 -5.52
C PHE A 152 19.72 -4.43 -5.99
N ASN A 153 19.38 -4.17 -7.26
CA ASN A 153 18.09 -4.52 -7.84
C ASN A 153 17.86 -6.04 -7.83
N GLN A 154 18.85 -6.84 -8.19
CA GLN A 154 18.74 -8.31 -8.11
C GLN A 154 18.38 -8.79 -6.69
N LYS A 155 19.03 -8.22 -5.67
CA LYS A 155 18.71 -8.57 -4.27
C LYS A 155 17.30 -8.14 -3.88
N PHE A 156 16.83 -7.04 -4.43
CA PHE A 156 15.51 -6.54 -4.15
C PHE A 156 14.42 -7.35 -4.87
N GLU A 157 14.65 -7.72 -6.12
CA GLU A 157 13.79 -8.64 -6.88
C GLU A 157 13.64 -9.99 -6.16
N GLN A 158 14.74 -10.53 -5.62
CA GLN A 158 14.67 -11.76 -4.82
C GLN A 158 13.79 -11.56 -3.56
N LYS A 159 13.89 -10.42 -2.87
CA LYS A 159 13.01 -10.13 -1.73
C LYS A 159 11.53 -10.06 -2.14
N LEU A 160 11.22 -9.47 -3.29
CA LEU A 160 9.85 -9.42 -3.81
C LEU A 160 9.34 -10.81 -4.18
N LYS A 161 10.18 -11.66 -4.79
CA LYS A 161 9.86 -13.06 -5.06
C LYS A 161 9.55 -13.78 -3.75
N ASP A 162 10.45 -13.72 -2.78
CA ASP A 162 10.27 -14.37 -1.47
C ASP A 162 9.00 -13.88 -0.77
N TYR A 163 8.73 -12.59 -0.83
CA TYR A 163 7.51 -11.99 -0.29
C TYR A 163 6.27 -12.56 -1.00
N THR A 164 6.25 -12.57 -2.32
CA THR A 164 5.14 -13.08 -3.12
C THR A 164 4.85 -14.54 -2.80
N LEU A 165 5.89 -15.39 -2.75
CA LEU A 165 5.75 -16.81 -2.44
C LEU A 165 5.24 -17.05 -1.03
N SER A 166 5.69 -16.25 -0.05
CA SER A 166 5.26 -16.39 1.35
C SER A 166 3.88 -15.79 1.64
N HIS A 167 3.37 -14.91 0.79
CA HIS A 167 2.11 -14.17 0.98
C HIS A 167 1.04 -14.51 -0.07
N SER A 168 1.21 -15.62 -0.77
CA SER A 168 0.22 -16.11 -1.74
C SER A 168 0.23 -17.63 -1.80
N LYS A 169 -0.57 -18.17 -2.72
CA LYS A 169 -0.52 -19.60 -3.11
C LYS A 169 0.24 -19.83 -4.40
N ILE A 170 0.88 -18.80 -4.94
CA ILE A 170 1.69 -18.89 -6.16
C ILE A 170 2.89 -19.77 -5.85
N THR A 171 3.12 -20.76 -6.69
CA THR A 171 4.31 -21.61 -6.59
C THR A 171 5.52 -20.92 -7.23
N GLU A 172 6.72 -21.35 -6.88
CA GLU A 172 7.95 -20.81 -7.49
C GLU A 172 7.97 -21.03 -9.01
N GLU A 173 7.49 -22.18 -9.49
CA GLU A 173 7.38 -22.48 -10.91
C GLU A 173 6.41 -21.53 -11.65
N GLU A 174 5.26 -21.24 -11.02
CA GLU A 174 4.31 -20.26 -11.55
C GLU A 174 4.90 -18.85 -11.57
N TYR A 175 5.59 -18.44 -10.50
CA TYR A 175 6.25 -17.14 -10.45
C TYR A 175 7.30 -16.99 -11.55
N ASP A 176 8.21 -17.96 -11.69
CA ASP A 176 9.27 -17.95 -12.70
C ASP A 176 8.70 -18.02 -14.13
N SER A 177 7.51 -18.58 -14.30
CA SER A 177 6.84 -18.58 -15.61
C SER A 177 6.28 -17.21 -16.00
N MET A 178 5.83 -16.40 -15.03
CA MET A 178 5.33 -15.04 -15.27
C MET A 178 6.44 -14.11 -15.80
N GLU A 179 7.69 -14.28 -15.35
CA GLU A 179 8.83 -13.48 -15.80
C GLU A 179 9.22 -13.73 -17.28
N ARG A 180 8.72 -14.80 -17.89
CA ARG A 180 9.11 -15.19 -19.26
C ARG A 180 8.20 -14.63 -20.37
N TYR A 181 7.12 -13.95 -20.01
CA TYR A 181 6.06 -13.56 -20.95
C TYR A 181 5.86 -12.04 -21.10
N GLU A 182 6.90 -11.25 -20.79
CA GLU A 182 6.96 -9.83 -21.14
C GLU A 182 7.69 -9.55 -22.44
#